data_2688c7348d3dea522f4a01fc58d5985e
#
_entry.id   2688c7348d3dea522f4a01fc58d5985e
#
_cell.length_a   1.000
_cell.length_b   1.000
_cell.length_c   1.000
_cell.angle_alpha   90.00
_cell.angle_beta   90.00
_cell.angle_gamma   90.00
#
_symmetry.space_group_name_H-M   'P 1'
#
loop_
_entity.id
_entity.type
_entity.pdbx_description
1 polymer ?
#
loop_
_entity_poly.entity_id
_entity_poly.type
_entity_poly.pdbx_seq_one_letter_code
_entity_poly.pdbx_strand_id
1 'polypeptide(L)'
;MGISQQKHVQGSLPVLFALLGNTGITIIKFGGFFASGSGAIFSEAIHSLADTINQGLLFVGLRGSVRDADEHFAYGYGKERFFWALISACGIFFLGAGVTIYHGIELLLTKEVPHIQPILFWILLISFIVEGFTFLFALRELRRHHPTRPVKEVLRYGDPTTIAVLYEDGVAVLGVLIALGSILLTHYTGNPLWDALGSITIGLLLAVVAVMLIRKNRKYLIGMNIPESTRERIIEILEADPAIDRVIDFKS
;
A
#
# COMPACT_ATOMS: atom_id res chain seq x y z
N MET A 1 26.52 24.71 22.24
CA MET A 1 25.30 25.52 22.08
C MET A 1 24.46 24.84 21.01
N GLY A 2 23.58 23.93 21.43
CA GLY A 2 22.84 23.03 20.54
C GLY A 2 21.69 23.74 19.89
N ILE A 3 21.65 23.76 18.57
CA ILE A 3 20.48 24.12 17.80
C ILE A 3 19.60 22.86 17.76
N SER A 4 18.68 22.75 18.73
CA SER A 4 17.58 21.81 18.69
C SER A 4 16.65 22.26 17.56
N GLN A 5 16.91 21.79 16.35
CA GLN A 5 15.91 21.81 15.30
C GLN A 5 14.82 20.81 15.71
N GLN A 6 13.74 21.32 16.29
CA GLN A 6 12.47 20.59 16.33
C GLN A 6 12.11 20.27 14.88
N LYS A 7 12.45 19.06 14.43
CA LYS A 7 11.89 18.47 13.23
C LYS A 7 10.41 18.24 13.52
N HIS A 8 9.59 19.29 13.33
CA HIS A 8 8.16 19.14 13.24
C HIS A 8 7.91 18.09 12.16
N VAL A 9 7.25 17.01 12.52
CA VAL A 9 6.67 16.07 11.57
C VAL A 9 5.63 16.86 10.76
N GLN A 10 6.11 17.55 9.73
CA GLN A 10 5.25 18.20 8.75
C GLN A 10 4.47 17.10 8.06
N GLY A 11 3.18 16.97 8.37
CA GLY A 11 2.29 16.00 7.74
C GLY A 11 1.32 15.27 8.65
N SER A 12 1.28 15.55 9.96
CA SER A 12 0.36 14.84 10.86
C SER A 12 -1.13 15.07 10.55
N LEU A 13 -1.51 16.28 10.16
CA LEU A 13 -2.88 16.63 9.80
C LEU A 13 -3.38 15.94 8.53
N PRO A 14 -2.67 15.97 7.38
CA PRO A 14 -3.09 15.22 6.19
C PRO A 14 -3.22 13.72 6.42
N VAL A 15 -2.30 13.12 7.20
CA VAL A 15 -2.38 11.68 7.54
C VAL A 15 -3.60 11.38 8.41
N LEU A 16 -3.92 12.25 9.37
CA LEU A 16 -5.12 12.10 10.20
C LEU A 16 -6.40 12.19 9.36
N PHE A 17 -6.49 13.14 8.43
CA PHE A 17 -7.64 13.27 7.53
C PHE A 17 -7.77 12.06 6.61
N ALA A 18 -6.66 11.53 6.07
CA ALA A 18 -6.66 10.31 5.27
C ALA A 18 -7.13 9.10 6.10
N LEU A 19 -6.63 8.96 7.33
CA LEU A 19 -7.04 7.89 8.25
C LEU A 19 -8.54 7.95 8.57
N LEU A 20 -9.06 9.13 8.89
CA LEU A 20 -10.50 9.33 9.17
C LEU A 20 -11.35 9.06 7.91
N GLY A 21 -10.91 9.51 6.74
CA GLY A 21 -11.60 9.26 5.47
C GLY A 21 -11.67 7.77 5.15
N ASN A 22 -10.55 7.05 5.23
CA ASN A 22 -10.50 5.61 5.00
C ASN A 22 -11.29 4.82 6.03
N THR A 23 -11.27 5.25 7.31
CA THR A 23 -12.11 4.64 8.35
C THR A 23 -13.59 4.80 8.00
N GLY A 24 -14.01 5.98 7.54
CA GLY A 24 -15.40 6.23 7.12
C GLY A 24 -15.81 5.32 5.95
N ILE A 25 -14.98 5.20 4.92
CA ILE A 25 -15.23 4.30 3.77
C ILE A 25 -15.28 2.84 4.22
N THR A 26 -14.40 2.41 5.10
CA THR A 26 -14.38 1.06 5.68
C THR A 26 -15.70 0.75 6.37
N ILE A 27 -16.20 1.64 7.22
CA ILE A 27 -17.48 1.47 7.92
C ILE A 27 -18.64 1.35 6.92
N ILE A 28 -18.68 2.20 5.90
CA ILE A 28 -19.72 2.17 4.86
C ILE A 28 -19.68 0.86 4.06
N LYS A 29 -18.49 0.38 3.68
CA LYS A 29 -18.32 -0.91 2.98
C LYS A 29 -18.76 -2.10 3.84
N PHE A 30 -18.42 -2.13 5.13
CA PHE A 30 -18.93 -3.17 6.05
C PHE A 30 -20.45 -3.10 6.22
N GLY A 31 -21.01 -1.89 6.31
CA GLY A 31 -22.46 -1.71 6.30
C GLY A 31 -23.11 -2.30 5.03
N GLY A 32 -22.52 -2.07 3.87
CA GLY A 32 -22.93 -2.68 2.61
C GLY A 32 -22.85 -4.22 2.61
N PHE A 33 -21.76 -4.77 3.18
CA PHE A 33 -21.61 -6.22 3.34
C PHE A 33 -22.72 -6.82 4.24
N PHE A 34 -22.93 -6.26 5.43
CA PHE A 34 -23.96 -6.76 6.36
C PHE A 34 -25.38 -6.64 5.79
N ALA A 35 -25.63 -5.68 4.91
CA ALA A 35 -26.93 -5.50 4.25
C ALA A 35 -27.13 -6.46 3.06
N SER A 36 -26.06 -6.93 2.40
CA SER A 36 -26.14 -7.68 1.14
C SER A 36 -25.70 -9.15 1.24
N GLY A 37 -24.76 -9.46 2.13
CA GLY A 37 -24.05 -10.74 2.14
C GLY A 37 -23.09 -10.94 0.95
N SER A 38 -22.78 -9.89 0.17
CA SER A 38 -21.89 -9.98 -1.00
C SER A 38 -20.44 -10.18 -0.60
N GLY A 39 -19.81 -11.25 -1.11
CA GLY A 39 -18.40 -11.52 -0.90
C GLY A 39 -17.47 -10.50 -1.55
N ALA A 40 -17.86 -9.96 -2.70
CA ALA A 40 -17.10 -8.90 -3.35
C ALA A 40 -17.09 -7.62 -2.51
N ILE A 41 -18.23 -7.23 -1.89
CA ILE A 41 -18.27 -6.09 -0.95
C ILE A 41 -17.49 -6.38 0.32
N PHE A 42 -17.57 -7.62 0.85
CA PHE A 42 -16.74 -8.03 1.99
C PHE A 42 -15.25 -7.87 1.69
N SER A 43 -14.81 -8.34 0.52
CA SER A 43 -13.42 -8.21 0.09
C SER A 43 -12.96 -6.76 0.03
N GLU A 44 -13.80 -5.88 -0.49
CA GLU A 44 -13.57 -4.44 -0.53
C GLU A 44 -13.54 -3.80 0.88
N ALA A 45 -14.39 -4.25 1.79
CA ALA A 45 -14.39 -3.79 3.18
C ALA A 45 -13.11 -4.22 3.91
N ILE A 46 -12.66 -5.47 3.74
CA ILE A 46 -11.41 -5.99 4.30
C ILE A 46 -10.20 -5.25 3.71
N HIS A 47 -10.22 -4.96 2.40
CA HIS A 47 -9.16 -4.17 1.77
C HIS A 47 -9.06 -2.77 2.39
N SER A 48 -10.17 -2.03 2.48
CA SER A 48 -10.18 -0.69 3.08
C SER A 48 -9.80 -0.70 4.58
N LEU A 49 -10.13 -1.77 5.31
CA LEU A 49 -9.67 -1.97 6.68
C LEU A 49 -8.16 -2.18 6.73
N ALA A 50 -7.62 -3.00 5.84
CA ALA A 50 -6.18 -3.24 5.75
C ALA A 50 -5.42 -1.95 5.42
N ASP A 51 -5.93 -1.12 4.51
CA ASP A 51 -5.35 0.18 4.18
C ASP A 51 -5.38 1.16 5.37
N THR A 52 -6.48 1.17 6.11
CA THR A 52 -6.60 1.98 7.34
C THR A 52 -5.56 1.58 8.37
N ILE A 53 -5.39 0.28 8.62
CA ILE A 53 -4.38 -0.26 9.54
C ILE A 53 -2.97 0.04 9.01
N ASN A 54 -2.72 -0.16 7.72
CA ASN A 54 -1.45 0.13 7.07
C ASN A 54 -1.03 1.59 7.28
N GLN A 55 -1.93 2.54 7.03
CA GLN A 55 -1.66 3.96 7.26
C GLN A 55 -1.30 4.25 8.71
N GLY A 56 -1.99 3.62 9.67
CA GLY A 56 -1.67 3.73 11.09
C GLY A 56 -0.26 3.20 11.41
N LEU A 57 0.10 2.03 10.90
CA LEU A 57 1.41 1.41 11.10
C LEU A 57 2.53 2.20 10.42
N LEU A 58 2.31 2.70 9.21
CA LEU A 58 3.27 3.58 8.52
C LEU A 58 3.49 4.88 9.29
N PHE A 59 2.45 5.46 9.87
CA PHE A 59 2.57 6.65 10.71
C PHE A 59 3.43 6.37 11.96
N VAL A 60 3.20 5.24 12.64
CA VAL A 60 4.03 4.80 13.78
C VAL A 60 5.49 4.64 13.35
N GLY A 61 5.73 3.96 12.22
CA GLY A 61 7.06 3.74 11.68
C GLY A 61 7.77 5.04 11.30
N LEU A 62 7.08 5.97 10.65
CA LEU A 62 7.63 7.29 10.30
C LEU A 62 8.00 8.08 11.57
N ARG A 63 7.14 8.08 12.57
CA ARG A 63 7.38 8.78 13.84
C ARG A 63 8.56 8.16 14.61
N GLY A 64 8.68 6.84 14.59
CA GLY A 64 9.81 6.12 15.18
C GLY A 64 11.12 6.43 14.46
N SER A 65 11.11 6.45 13.14
CA SER A 65 12.30 6.57 12.29
C SER A 65 13.05 7.91 12.39
N VAL A 66 12.43 8.96 12.93
CA VAL A 66 13.07 10.29 13.11
C VAL A 66 13.80 10.42 14.44
N ARG A 67 13.78 9.39 15.29
CA ARG A 67 14.53 9.36 16.56
C ARG A 67 16.02 9.31 16.27
N ASP A 68 16.78 10.07 17.04
CA ASP A 68 18.24 10.10 16.94
C ASP A 68 18.86 8.80 17.49
N ALA A 69 20.13 8.56 17.14
CA ALA A 69 20.91 7.45 17.68
C ALA A 69 21.05 7.56 19.21
N ASP A 70 21.05 6.41 19.87
CA ASP A 70 21.25 6.28 21.32
C ASP A 70 22.21 5.13 21.64
N GLU A 71 22.40 4.82 22.92
CA GLU A 71 23.28 3.74 23.37
C GLU A 71 22.88 2.34 22.87
N HIS A 72 21.58 2.14 22.56
CA HIS A 72 21.06 0.86 22.05
C HIS A 72 21.11 0.77 20.53
N PHE A 73 20.99 1.90 19.83
CA PHE A 73 20.91 1.98 18.36
C PHE A 73 21.89 3.03 17.83
N ALA A 74 23.15 2.62 17.67
CA ALA A 74 24.25 3.49 17.25
C ALA A 74 24.05 4.18 15.90
N TYR A 75 23.25 3.59 14.99
CA TYR A 75 22.90 4.16 13.69
C TYR A 75 21.53 4.85 13.66
N GLY A 76 20.89 5.02 14.83
CA GLY A 76 19.56 5.56 14.98
C GLY A 76 18.45 4.63 14.49
N TYR A 77 17.23 5.15 14.46
CA TYR A 77 16.00 4.38 14.22
C TYR A 77 15.49 4.47 12.78
N GLY A 78 16.29 4.95 11.83
CA GLY A 78 15.86 5.19 10.44
C GLY A 78 15.23 3.98 9.73
N LYS A 79 15.54 2.75 10.16
CA LYS A 79 14.97 1.51 9.60
C LYS A 79 13.60 1.15 10.16
N GLU A 80 13.11 1.78 11.23
CA GLU A 80 11.80 1.48 11.83
C GLU A 80 10.65 1.62 10.81
N ARG A 81 10.71 2.62 9.93
CA ARG A 81 9.69 2.78 8.88
C ARG A 81 9.54 1.56 7.98
N PHE A 82 10.63 0.87 7.66
CA PHE A 82 10.59 -0.34 6.83
C PHE A 82 10.12 -1.57 7.61
N PHE A 83 10.42 -1.62 8.91
CA PHE A 83 9.95 -2.67 9.81
C PHE A 83 8.41 -2.61 9.93
N TRP A 84 7.85 -1.44 10.23
CA TRP A 84 6.40 -1.29 10.34
C TRP A 84 5.68 -1.49 9.00
N ALA A 85 6.28 -1.05 7.89
CA ALA A 85 5.77 -1.34 6.55
C ALA A 85 5.81 -2.84 6.22
N LEU A 86 6.80 -3.60 6.71
CA LEU A 86 6.84 -5.06 6.57
C LEU A 86 5.74 -5.73 7.39
N ILE A 87 5.54 -5.32 8.64
CA ILE A 87 4.45 -5.82 9.51
C ILE A 87 3.10 -5.58 8.84
N SER A 88 2.87 -4.38 8.31
CA SER A 88 1.65 -4.05 7.59
C SER A 88 1.44 -4.94 6.35
N ALA A 89 2.46 -5.12 5.52
CA ALA A 89 2.37 -6.00 4.36
C ALA A 89 2.06 -7.46 4.73
N CYS A 90 2.60 -7.97 5.86
CA CYS A 90 2.22 -9.27 6.39
C CYS A 90 0.74 -9.28 6.83
N GLY A 91 0.25 -8.21 7.46
CA GLY A 91 -1.16 -8.03 7.80
C GLY A 91 -2.07 -8.09 6.58
N ILE A 92 -1.74 -7.36 5.51
CA ILE A 92 -2.47 -7.41 4.23
C ILE A 92 -2.48 -8.83 3.66
N PHE A 93 -1.35 -9.56 3.73
CA PHE A 93 -1.27 -10.93 3.23
C PHE A 93 -2.16 -11.90 4.01
N PHE A 94 -2.05 -11.94 5.33
CA PHE A 94 -2.76 -12.92 6.14
C PHE A 94 -4.22 -12.54 6.38
N LEU A 95 -4.47 -11.31 6.81
CA LEU A 95 -5.82 -10.83 7.13
C LEU A 95 -6.55 -10.37 5.86
N GLY A 96 -5.92 -9.53 5.05
CA GLY A 96 -6.51 -9.04 3.81
C GLY A 96 -6.79 -10.17 2.82
N ALA A 97 -5.75 -10.75 2.26
CA ALA A 97 -5.88 -11.79 1.24
C ALA A 97 -6.43 -13.10 1.80
N GLY A 98 -5.89 -13.58 2.94
CA GLY A 98 -6.28 -14.87 3.51
C GLY A 98 -7.76 -14.94 3.86
N VAL A 99 -8.28 -13.96 4.60
CA VAL A 99 -9.70 -13.90 4.99
C VAL A 99 -10.60 -13.73 3.78
N THR A 100 -10.22 -12.88 2.83
CA THR A 100 -10.98 -12.63 1.59
C THR A 100 -11.09 -13.88 0.71
N ILE A 101 -9.98 -14.61 0.51
CA ILE A 101 -9.98 -15.85 -0.27
C ILE A 101 -10.80 -16.93 0.45
N TYR A 102 -10.61 -17.07 1.77
CA TYR A 102 -11.39 -18.03 2.57
C TYR A 102 -12.89 -17.79 2.42
N HIS A 103 -13.33 -16.55 2.61
CA HIS A 103 -14.75 -16.21 2.47
C HIS A 103 -15.27 -16.42 1.04
N GLY A 104 -14.49 -16.11 0.02
CA GLY A 104 -14.85 -16.39 -1.37
C GLY A 104 -15.01 -17.89 -1.65
N ILE A 105 -14.14 -18.74 -1.08
CA ILE A 105 -14.27 -20.20 -1.17
C ILE A 105 -15.52 -20.69 -0.41
N GLU A 106 -15.80 -20.15 0.78
CA GLU A 106 -17.01 -20.46 1.54
C GLU A 106 -18.28 -20.17 0.73
N LEU A 107 -18.35 -19.01 0.06
CA LEU A 107 -19.49 -18.66 -0.83
C LEU A 107 -19.63 -19.61 -2.03
N LEU A 108 -18.52 -20.14 -2.57
CA LEU A 108 -18.58 -21.16 -3.62
C LEU A 108 -19.24 -22.45 -3.13
N LEU A 109 -19.03 -22.81 -1.86
CA LEU A 109 -19.55 -24.04 -1.27
C LEU A 109 -21.00 -23.89 -0.82
N THR A 110 -21.34 -22.76 -0.20
CA THR A 110 -22.69 -22.47 0.33
C THR A 110 -23.67 -22.08 -0.77
N LYS A 111 -23.18 -21.50 -1.86
CA LYS A 111 -23.99 -21.00 -2.99
C LYS A 111 -25.06 -19.99 -2.55
N GLU A 112 -24.76 -19.24 -1.49
CA GLU A 112 -25.66 -18.20 -1.03
C GLU A 112 -25.73 -17.06 -2.06
N VAL A 113 -26.95 -16.63 -2.38
CA VAL A 113 -27.18 -15.54 -3.32
C VAL A 113 -27.22 -14.23 -2.55
N PRO A 114 -26.30 -13.29 -2.81
CA PRO A 114 -26.31 -12.02 -2.10
C PRO A 114 -27.54 -11.17 -2.46
N HIS A 115 -28.04 -10.43 -1.47
CA HIS A 115 -29.11 -9.45 -1.67
C HIS A 115 -28.57 -8.17 -2.31
N ILE A 116 -28.61 -8.09 -3.64
CA ILE A 116 -28.09 -6.95 -4.36
C ILE A 116 -29.10 -5.80 -4.29
N GLN A 117 -28.74 -4.78 -3.51
CA GLN A 117 -29.51 -3.55 -3.34
C GLN A 117 -28.84 -2.40 -4.12
N PRO A 118 -29.63 -1.42 -4.64
CA PRO A 118 -29.09 -0.27 -5.36
C PRO A 118 -28.03 0.53 -4.57
N ILE A 119 -28.10 0.50 -3.24
CA ILE A 119 -27.14 1.18 -2.37
C ILE A 119 -25.70 0.68 -2.57
N LEU A 120 -25.51 -0.60 -2.95
CA LEU A 120 -24.17 -1.16 -3.17
C LEU A 120 -23.45 -0.49 -4.32
N PHE A 121 -24.19 -0.15 -5.38
CA PHE A 121 -23.62 0.58 -6.53
C PHE A 121 -23.16 1.98 -6.13
N TRP A 122 -23.90 2.66 -5.25
CA TRP A 122 -23.49 3.96 -4.72
C TRP A 122 -22.26 3.85 -3.83
N ILE A 123 -22.18 2.83 -2.99
CA ILE A 123 -21.01 2.56 -2.14
C ILE A 123 -19.77 2.34 -3.02
N LEU A 124 -19.86 1.49 -4.03
CA LEU A 124 -18.76 1.22 -4.97
C LEU A 124 -18.40 2.45 -5.81
N LEU A 125 -19.38 3.22 -6.25
CA LEU A 125 -19.13 4.44 -7.02
C LEU A 125 -18.38 5.48 -6.19
N ILE A 126 -18.79 5.70 -4.94
CA ILE A 126 -18.11 6.62 -4.03
C ILE A 126 -16.69 6.13 -3.75
N SER A 127 -16.51 4.83 -3.47
CA SER A 127 -15.19 4.23 -3.28
C SER A 127 -14.31 4.43 -4.52
N PHE A 128 -14.84 4.16 -5.71
CA PHE A 128 -14.11 4.33 -6.97
C PHE A 128 -13.64 5.78 -7.21
N ILE A 129 -14.50 6.75 -6.88
CA ILE A 129 -14.15 8.17 -7.01
C ILE A 129 -13.03 8.54 -6.03
N VAL A 130 -13.14 8.12 -4.77
CA VAL A 130 -12.16 8.46 -3.73
C VAL A 130 -10.83 7.76 -3.99
N GLU A 131 -10.85 6.43 -4.20
CA GLU A 131 -9.64 5.64 -4.45
C GLU A 131 -8.99 5.99 -5.79
N GLY A 132 -9.81 6.27 -6.82
CA GLY A 132 -9.33 6.78 -8.10
C GLY A 132 -8.65 8.15 -7.99
N PHE A 133 -9.20 9.04 -7.17
CA PHE A 133 -8.59 10.34 -6.91
C PHE A 133 -7.25 10.20 -6.18
N THR A 134 -7.17 9.38 -5.13
CA THR A 134 -5.92 9.13 -4.39
C THR A 134 -4.86 8.49 -5.29
N PHE A 135 -5.22 7.51 -6.09
CA PHE A 135 -4.34 6.88 -7.08
C PHE A 135 -3.79 7.88 -8.11
N LEU A 136 -4.67 8.69 -8.70
CA LEU A 136 -4.25 9.71 -9.68
C LEU A 136 -3.37 10.78 -9.03
N PHE A 137 -3.66 11.15 -7.80
CA PHE A 137 -2.83 12.09 -7.04
C PHE A 137 -1.44 11.51 -6.76
N ALA A 138 -1.36 10.26 -6.27
CA ALA A 138 -0.09 9.56 -6.04
C ALA A 138 0.73 9.41 -7.34
N LEU A 139 0.07 9.05 -8.45
CA LEU A 139 0.71 8.95 -9.76
C LEU A 139 1.24 10.30 -10.26
N ARG A 140 0.48 11.37 -10.06
CA ARG A 140 0.88 12.73 -10.43
C ARG A 140 2.07 13.21 -9.61
N GLU A 141 2.06 12.94 -8.31
CA GLU A 141 3.16 13.31 -7.40
C GLU A 141 4.44 12.54 -7.76
N LEU A 142 4.33 11.24 -8.03
CA LEU A 142 5.45 10.43 -8.50
C LEU A 142 6.08 11.00 -9.79
N ARG A 143 5.26 11.39 -10.76
CA ARG A 143 5.73 12.00 -12.01
C ARG A 143 6.35 13.39 -11.81
N ARG A 144 5.82 14.16 -10.86
CA ARG A 144 6.34 15.50 -10.54
C ARG A 144 7.77 15.44 -9.97
N HIS A 145 8.05 14.44 -9.14
CA HIS A 145 9.39 14.23 -8.57
C HIS A 145 10.39 13.63 -9.57
N HIS A 146 9.92 12.98 -10.62
CA HIS A 146 10.75 12.31 -11.61
C HIS A 146 10.31 12.61 -13.06
N PRO A 147 10.35 13.87 -13.51
CA PRO A 147 9.75 14.29 -14.78
C PRO A 147 10.40 13.67 -16.01
N THR A 148 11.69 13.31 -15.94
CA THR A 148 12.48 12.80 -17.08
C THR A 148 12.72 11.30 -17.07
N ARG A 149 12.40 10.61 -15.97
CA ARG A 149 12.65 9.17 -15.84
C ARG A 149 11.45 8.34 -16.29
N PRO A 150 11.67 7.23 -17.02
CA PRO A 150 10.58 6.31 -17.34
C PRO A 150 9.97 5.74 -16.07
N VAL A 151 8.64 5.56 -16.05
CA VAL A 151 7.88 5.09 -14.89
C VAL A 151 8.43 3.75 -14.34
N LYS A 152 8.88 2.86 -15.23
CA LYS A 152 9.47 1.57 -14.86
C LYS A 152 10.74 1.71 -14.00
N GLU A 153 11.55 2.70 -14.28
CA GLU A 153 12.77 3.00 -13.53
C GLU A 153 12.43 3.62 -12.17
N VAL A 154 11.47 4.53 -12.15
CA VAL A 154 10.99 5.14 -10.91
C VAL A 154 10.36 4.08 -9.99
N LEU A 155 9.57 3.15 -10.51
CA LEU A 155 9.01 2.03 -9.75
C LEU A 155 10.09 1.10 -9.18
N ARG A 156 11.25 0.99 -9.85
CA ARG A 156 12.36 0.14 -9.41
C ARG A 156 13.22 0.78 -8.31
N TYR A 157 13.52 2.07 -8.44
CA TYR A 157 14.52 2.79 -7.62
C TYR A 157 13.94 3.96 -6.81
N GLY A 158 12.68 4.29 -7.01
CA GLY A 158 12.02 5.38 -6.28
C GLY A 158 11.76 5.03 -4.81
N ASP A 159 11.34 6.05 -4.05
CA ASP A 159 11.06 5.89 -2.63
C ASP A 159 10.06 4.76 -2.36
N PRO A 160 10.41 3.82 -1.46
CA PRO A 160 9.59 2.65 -1.18
C PRO A 160 8.19 2.97 -0.70
N THR A 161 8.06 4.03 0.11
CA THR A 161 6.78 4.43 0.69
C THR A 161 5.83 4.94 -0.38
N THR A 162 6.30 5.84 -1.25
CA THR A 162 5.50 6.37 -2.37
C THR A 162 5.06 5.27 -3.34
N ILE A 163 5.94 4.30 -3.61
CA ILE A 163 5.62 3.19 -4.51
C ILE A 163 4.65 2.22 -3.84
N ALA A 164 4.75 1.99 -2.52
CA ALA A 164 3.79 1.16 -1.79
C ALA A 164 2.38 1.76 -1.90
N VAL A 165 2.22 3.04 -1.60
CA VAL A 165 0.94 3.76 -1.73
C VAL A 165 0.39 3.65 -3.16
N LEU A 166 1.22 3.84 -4.19
CA LEU A 166 0.77 3.71 -5.57
C LEU A 166 0.27 2.31 -5.93
N TYR A 167 0.91 1.25 -5.41
CA TYR A 167 0.44 -0.12 -5.62
C TYR A 167 -0.84 -0.41 -4.85
N GLU A 168 -0.93 0.03 -3.60
CA GLU A 168 -2.13 -0.13 -2.76
C GLU A 168 -3.34 0.58 -3.39
N ASP A 169 -3.22 1.86 -3.72
CA ASP A 169 -4.29 2.62 -4.38
C ASP A 169 -4.67 2.03 -5.76
N GLY A 170 -3.67 1.55 -6.53
CA GLY A 170 -3.92 0.90 -7.82
C GLY A 170 -4.73 -0.39 -7.68
N VAL A 171 -4.44 -1.18 -6.64
CA VAL A 171 -5.21 -2.40 -6.32
C VAL A 171 -6.58 -2.06 -5.79
N ALA A 172 -6.73 -1.00 -5.00
CA ALA A 172 -8.01 -0.53 -4.52
C ALA A 172 -8.96 -0.20 -5.69
N VAL A 173 -8.48 0.58 -6.67
CA VAL A 173 -9.26 0.90 -7.88
C VAL A 173 -9.63 -0.34 -8.68
N LEU A 174 -8.69 -1.29 -8.86
CA LEU A 174 -8.96 -2.55 -9.55
C LEU A 174 -9.95 -3.43 -8.78
N GLY A 175 -9.82 -3.48 -7.45
CA GLY A 175 -10.71 -4.21 -6.57
C GLY A 175 -12.16 -3.73 -6.69
N VAL A 176 -12.39 -2.42 -6.64
CA VAL A 176 -13.73 -1.84 -6.84
C VAL A 176 -14.31 -2.18 -8.21
N LEU A 177 -13.49 -2.15 -9.28
CA LEU A 177 -13.96 -2.53 -10.62
C LEU A 177 -14.31 -4.03 -10.68
N ILE A 178 -13.53 -4.91 -10.06
CA ILE A 178 -13.82 -6.33 -9.98
C ILE A 178 -15.10 -6.56 -9.17
N ALA A 179 -15.25 -5.90 -8.01
CA ALA A 179 -16.45 -5.99 -7.18
C ALA A 179 -17.70 -5.53 -7.95
N LEU A 180 -17.61 -4.40 -8.65
CA LEU A 180 -18.71 -3.89 -9.48
C LEU A 180 -19.08 -4.89 -10.58
N GLY A 181 -18.09 -5.41 -11.30
CA GLY A 181 -18.30 -6.42 -12.36
C GLY A 181 -18.94 -7.70 -11.80
N SER A 182 -18.47 -8.19 -10.65
CA SER A 182 -18.99 -9.39 -9.99
C SER A 182 -20.44 -9.21 -9.56
N ILE A 183 -20.78 -8.08 -8.94
CA ILE A 183 -22.15 -7.77 -8.50
C ILE A 183 -23.08 -7.62 -9.69
N LEU A 184 -22.66 -6.94 -10.75
CA LEU A 184 -23.46 -6.81 -11.97
C LEU A 184 -23.74 -8.18 -12.61
N LEU A 185 -22.72 -9.03 -12.76
CA LEU A 185 -22.88 -10.37 -13.30
C LEU A 185 -23.79 -11.22 -12.44
N THR A 186 -23.63 -11.18 -11.11
CA THR A 186 -24.52 -11.89 -10.17
C THR A 186 -25.96 -11.40 -10.30
N HIS A 187 -26.15 -10.08 -10.40
CA HIS A 187 -27.49 -9.49 -10.54
C HIS A 187 -28.19 -9.92 -11.83
N TYR A 188 -27.49 -9.88 -12.97
CA TYR A 188 -28.08 -10.23 -14.26
C TYR A 188 -28.27 -11.73 -14.48
N THR A 189 -27.35 -12.56 -13.94
CA THR A 189 -27.39 -14.00 -14.15
C THR A 189 -28.11 -14.76 -13.04
N GLY A 190 -28.33 -14.14 -11.87
CA GLY A 190 -28.85 -14.79 -10.68
C GLY A 190 -27.89 -15.86 -10.08
N ASN A 191 -26.64 -15.91 -10.58
CA ASN A 191 -25.68 -16.94 -10.19
C ASN A 191 -24.65 -16.39 -9.18
N PRO A 192 -24.63 -16.87 -7.92
CA PRO A 192 -23.71 -16.41 -6.88
C PRO A 192 -22.23 -16.72 -7.18
N LEU A 193 -21.96 -17.58 -8.15
CA LEU A 193 -20.61 -17.92 -8.57
C LEU A 193 -19.78 -16.66 -8.91
N TRP A 194 -20.38 -15.66 -9.53
CA TRP A 194 -19.67 -14.46 -9.92
C TRP A 194 -19.21 -13.61 -8.74
N ASP A 195 -20.03 -13.51 -7.70
CA ASP A 195 -19.68 -12.79 -6.47
C ASP A 195 -18.53 -13.50 -5.73
N ALA A 196 -18.61 -14.81 -5.61
CA ALA A 196 -17.54 -15.63 -5.01
C ALA A 196 -16.23 -15.54 -5.79
N LEU A 197 -16.27 -15.61 -7.13
CA LEU A 197 -15.08 -15.44 -7.99
C LEU A 197 -14.51 -14.03 -7.87
N GLY A 198 -15.34 -13.01 -7.78
CA GLY A 198 -14.91 -11.65 -7.53
C GLY A 198 -14.14 -11.53 -6.22
N SER A 199 -14.69 -12.07 -5.13
CA SER A 199 -14.05 -12.11 -3.83
C SER A 199 -12.67 -12.79 -3.88
N ILE A 200 -12.59 -13.99 -4.47
CA ILE A 200 -11.32 -14.71 -4.62
C ILE A 200 -10.32 -13.91 -5.46
N THR A 201 -10.77 -13.30 -6.55
CA THR A 201 -9.88 -12.50 -7.44
C THR A 201 -9.31 -11.29 -6.73
N ILE A 202 -10.13 -10.57 -5.95
CA ILE A 202 -9.68 -9.44 -5.11
C ILE A 202 -8.66 -9.94 -4.07
N GLY A 203 -8.95 -11.06 -3.39
CA GLY A 203 -8.03 -11.64 -2.42
C GLY A 203 -6.68 -12.05 -3.03
N LEU A 204 -6.67 -12.64 -4.23
CA LEU A 204 -5.44 -12.98 -4.95
C LEU A 204 -4.66 -11.73 -5.35
N LEU A 205 -5.34 -10.68 -5.77
CA LEU A 205 -4.73 -9.39 -6.09
C LEU A 205 -4.04 -8.78 -4.87
N LEU A 206 -4.71 -8.80 -3.71
CA LEU A 206 -4.13 -8.39 -2.43
C LEU A 206 -2.90 -9.23 -2.05
N ALA A 207 -2.95 -10.54 -2.23
CA ALA A 207 -1.81 -11.43 -1.96
C ALA A 207 -0.59 -11.07 -2.81
N VAL A 208 -0.78 -10.81 -4.10
CA VAL A 208 0.30 -10.43 -5.01
C VAL A 208 0.97 -9.13 -4.54
N VAL A 209 0.18 -8.10 -4.22
CA VAL A 209 0.73 -6.81 -3.77
C VAL A 209 1.41 -6.95 -2.41
N ALA A 210 0.80 -7.66 -1.47
CA ALA A 210 1.41 -7.91 -0.17
C ALA A 210 2.79 -8.58 -0.30
N VAL A 211 2.93 -9.61 -1.15
CA VAL A 211 4.22 -10.27 -1.43
C VAL A 211 5.22 -9.30 -2.06
N MET A 212 4.77 -8.42 -2.98
CA MET A 212 5.65 -7.39 -3.56
C MET A 212 6.16 -6.41 -2.50
N LEU A 213 5.28 -5.95 -1.60
CA LEU A 213 5.62 -5.05 -0.50
C LEU A 213 6.55 -5.72 0.52
N ILE A 214 6.29 -6.97 0.90
CA ILE A 214 7.16 -7.76 1.78
C ILE A 214 8.57 -7.86 1.18
N ARG A 215 8.69 -8.25 -0.10
CA ARG A 215 9.99 -8.36 -0.79
C ARG A 215 10.71 -7.02 -0.86
N LYS A 216 9.98 -5.94 -1.07
CA LYS A 216 10.55 -4.60 -1.15
C LYS A 216 11.07 -4.13 0.21
N ASN A 217 10.24 -4.16 1.24
CA ASN A 217 10.63 -3.72 2.58
C ASN A 217 11.78 -4.56 3.16
N ARG A 218 11.78 -5.88 2.90
CA ARG A 218 12.90 -6.76 3.26
C ARG A 218 14.24 -6.28 2.70
N LYS A 219 14.29 -5.83 1.44
CA LYS A 219 15.54 -5.34 0.83
C LYS A 219 16.11 -4.14 1.57
N TYR A 220 15.25 -3.20 1.97
CA TYR A 220 15.68 -2.02 2.72
C TYR A 220 16.10 -2.33 4.15
N LEU A 221 15.46 -3.31 4.80
CA LEU A 221 15.87 -3.76 6.13
C LEU A 221 17.24 -4.43 6.13
N ILE A 222 17.53 -5.27 5.12
CA ILE A 222 18.82 -5.96 4.99
C ILE A 222 19.94 -4.98 4.60
N GLY A 223 19.63 -3.88 3.90
CA GLY A 223 20.59 -2.91 3.38
C GLY A 223 20.74 -3.08 1.87
N MET A 224 19.86 -2.43 1.12
CA MET A 224 19.97 -2.39 -0.33
C MET A 224 20.99 -1.33 -0.72
N ASN A 225 21.95 -1.70 -1.56
CA ASN A 225 22.92 -0.75 -2.11
C ASN A 225 22.24 0.34 -2.95
N ILE A 226 22.89 1.51 -3.02
CA ILE A 226 22.50 2.58 -3.93
C ILE A 226 22.56 2.10 -5.39
N PRO A 227 21.81 2.75 -6.32
CA PRO A 227 21.88 2.44 -7.75
C PRO A 227 23.32 2.57 -8.28
N GLU A 228 23.71 1.68 -9.21
CA GLU A 228 25.06 1.65 -9.76
C GLU A 228 25.47 2.99 -10.39
N SER A 229 24.56 3.67 -11.09
CA SER A 229 24.80 5.01 -11.65
C SER A 229 25.13 6.07 -10.58
N THR A 230 24.57 5.93 -9.39
CA THR A 230 24.90 6.83 -8.26
C THR A 230 26.24 6.46 -7.65
N ARG A 231 26.53 5.16 -7.54
CA ARG A 231 27.79 4.62 -7.07
C ARG A 231 28.94 5.08 -7.96
N GLU A 232 28.83 4.89 -9.27
CA GLU A 232 29.82 5.33 -10.27
C GLU A 232 30.10 6.83 -10.15
N ARG A 233 29.05 7.65 -10.06
CA ARG A 233 29.18 9.09 -9.92
C ARG A 233 29.87 9.52 -8.62
N ILE A 234 29.64 8.80 -7.51
CA ILE A 234 30.33 9.06 -6.24
C ILE A 234 31.80 8.69 -6.38
N ILE A 235 32.13 7.56 -7.00
CA ILE A 235 33.50 7.13 -7.25
C ILE A 235 34.23 8.14 -8.13
N GLU A 236 33.62 8.60 -9.23
CA GLU A 236 34.18 9.66 -10.09
C GLU A 236 34.49 10.94 -9.32
N ILE A 237 33.57 11.36 -8.43
CA ILE A 237 33.79 12.58 -7.61
C ILE A 237 34.93 12.37 -6.62
N LEU A 238 35.05 11.20 -6.02
CA LEU A 238 36.11 10.89 -5.07
C LEU A 238 37.49 10.79 -5.78
N GLU A 239 37.57 10.15 -6.94
CA GLU A 239 38.79 9.98 -7.72
C GLU A 239 39.20 11.26 -8.45
N ALA A 240 38.33 12.26 -8.53
CA ALA A 240 38.68 13.60 -9.04
C ALA A 240 39.48 14.43 -8.02
N ASP A 241 39.53 14.02 -6.74
CA ASP A 241 40.35 14.68 -5.71
C ASP A 241 41.82 14.23 -5.89
N PRO A 242 42.77 15.15 -6.06
CA PRO A 242 44.21 14.85 -6.22
C PRO A 242 44.83 14.06 -5.03
N ALA A 243 44.19 14.05 -3.88
CA ALA A 243 44.65 13.32 -2.71
C ALA A 243 44.21 11.83 -2.71
N ILE A 244 43.39 11.40 -3.68
CA ILE A 244 42.86 10.04 -3.77
C ILE A 244 43.36 9.39 -5.07
N ASP A 245 44.23 8.41 -4.95
CA ASP A 245 44.73 7.68 -6.13
C ASP A 245 43.67 6.74 -6.73
N ARG A 246 42.91 6.06 -5.92
CA ARG A 246 41.86 5.14 -6.36
C ARG A 246 40.93 4.72 -5.22
N VAL A 247 39.64 4.58 -5.50
CA VAL A 247 38.66 3.95 -4.60
C VAL A 247 38.75 2.43 -4.73
N ILE A 248 39.20 1.73 -3.67
CA ILE A 248 39.39 0.28 -3.68
C ILE A 248 38.09 -0.46 -3.42
N ASP A 249 37.24 0.03 -2.52
CA ASP A 249 35.95 -0.55 -2.17
C ASP A 249 34.98 0.55 -1.74
N PHE A 250 33.73 0.45 -2.18
CA PHE A 250 32.66 1.37 -1.83
C PHE A 250 31.41 0.57 -1.47
N LYS A 251 31.03 0.62 -0.20
CA LYS A 251 29.79 0.04 0.34
C LYS A 251 28.87 1.14 0.81
N SER A 252 27.59 1.07 0.47
CA SER A 252 26.58 2.07 0.80
C SER A 252 25.48 1.44 1.65
#